data_7a367ed9dfce5f56453164ee69ddf325
#
_entry.id   7a367ed9dfce5f56453164ee69ddf325
#
_cell.length_a   1.000
_cell.length_b   1.000
_cell.length_c   1.000
_cell.angle_alpha   90.00
_cell.angle_beta   90.00
_cell.angle_gamma   90.00
#
_symmetry.space_group_name_H-M   'P 1'
#
loop_
_entity.id
_entity.type
_entity.pdbx_description
1 polymer ?
#
loop_
_entity_poly.entity_id
_entity_poly.type
_entity_poly.pdbx_seq_one_letter_code
_entity_poly.pdbx_strand_id
1 'polypeptide(L)'
;MKTLKRILAATTLLVTLGFASEANAQVPLENFFKNPEKAGYQISPDGKYFSYMAPYENRLNLFVQEVGSDKATRITSETVRDLAGSMWANGHRILYIKDTAGDENFQLYGVNVDGTDSKAYTAFPKVQLLLIRWKISTHWSSSV
;
A
#
# COMPACT_ATOMS: atom_id res chain seq x y z
N MET A 1 -38.51 -40.44 39.43
CA MET A 1 -38.91 -39.09 38.95
C MET A 1 -38.01 -37.95 39.50
N LYS A 2 -37.54 -37.97 40.72
CA LYS A 2 -36.70 -36.87 41.25
C LYS A 2 -35.27 -36.82 40.66
N THR A 3 -34.67 -37.96 40.35
CA THR A 3 -33.33 -38.05 39.71
C THR A 3 -33.31 -37.58 38.26
N LEU A 4 -34.36 -37.87 37.46
CA LEU A 4 -34.47 -37.44 36.08
C LEU A 4 -34.58 -35.91 35.95
N LYS A 5 -35.32 -35.25 36.86
CA LYS A 5 -35.44 -33.80 36.89
C LYS A 5 -34.12 -33.09 37.25
N ARG A 6 -33.28 -33.72 38.06
CA ARG A 6 -31.92 -33.17 38.45
C ARG A 6 -30.92 -33.29 37.29
N ILE A 7 -31.00 -34.34 36.48
CA ILE A 7 -30.15 -34.53 35.31
C ILE A 7 -30.53 -33.53 34.23
N LEU A 8 -31.84 -33.31 33.99
CA LEU A 8 -32.31 -32.33 32.99
C LEU A 8 -31.93 -30.89 33.35
N ALA A 9 -31.99 -30.52 34.66
CA ALA A 9 -31.56 -29.19 35.11
C ALA A 9 -30.04 -28.96 34.98
N ALA A 10 -29.23 -29.99 35.21
CA ALA A 10 -27.78 -29.93 35.09
C ALA A 10 -27.32 -29.79 33.59
N THR A 11 -27.99 -30.50 32.67
CA THR A 11 -27.72 -30.40 31.25
C THR A 11 -28.12 -29.04 30.66
N THR A 12 -29.21 -28.45 31.11
CA THR A 12 -29.64 -27.12 30.63
C THR A 12 -28.66 -26.03 31.12
N LEU A 13 -28.12 -26.17 32.34
CA LEU A 13 -27.11 -25.21 32.87
C LEU A 13 -25.78 -25.29 32.14
N LEU A 14 -25.35 -26.49 31.68
CA LEU A 14 -24.09 -26.65 30.93
C LEU A 14 -24.15 -26.08 29.50
N VAL A 15 -25.34 -26.10 28.85
CA VAL A 15 -25.50 -25.57 27.49
C VAL A 15 -25.54 -24.05 27.47
N THR A 16 -25.95 -23.39 28.54
CA THR A 16 -26.00 -21.92 28.59
C THR A 16 -24.64 -21.24 28.88
N LEU A 17 -23.65 -21.98 29.40
CA LEU A 17 -22.31 -21.42 29.62
C LEU A 17 -21.37 -21.44 28.40
N GLY A 18 -21.81 -22.04 27.29
CA GLY A 18 -20.97 -22.22 26.10
C GLY A 18 -21.02 -21.07 25.08
N PHE A 19 -21.86 -20.05 25.25
CA PHE A 19 -22.08 -19.01 24.22
C PHE A 19 -21.64 -17.60 24.60
N ALA A 20 -20.85 -17.44 25.67
CA ALA A 20 -20.19 -16.16 25.95
C ALA A 20 -18.83 -16.13 25.25
N SER A 21 -18.81 -16.27 23.91
CA SER A 21 -17.66 -15.83 23.11
C SER A 21 -17.80 -14.34 22.92
N GLU A 22 -17.26 -13.56 23.83
CA GLU A 22 -17.10 -12.14 23.60
C GLU A 22 -16.12 -11.95 22.45
N ALA A 23 -16.65 -11.77 21.25
CA ALA A 23 -15.88 -11.25 20.11
C ALA A 23 -15.56 -9.77 20.40
N ASN A 24 -14.57 -9.52 21.25
CA ASN A 24 -13.97 -8.20 21.40
C ASN A 24 -13.15 -7.89 20.12
N ALA A 25 -13.85 -7.63 19.03
CA ALA A 25 -13.26 -7.09 17.82
C ALA A 25 -13.09 -5.55 17.93
N GLN A 26 -12.62 -5.06 19.09
CA GLN A 26 -12.23 -3.67 19.21
C GLN A 26 -10.85 -3.51 18.62
N VAL A 27 -10.79 -2.94 17.42
CA VAL A 27 -9.53 -2.49 16.83
C VAL A 27 -8.99 -1.36 17.72
N PRO A 28 -7.79 -1.49 18.31
CA PRO A 28 -7.21 -0.42 19.12
C PRO A 28 -7.18 0.90 18.34
N LEU A 29 -7.47 2.00 19.04
CA LEU A 29 -7.54 3.34 18.41
C LEU A 29 -6.21 3.70 17.71
N GLU A 30 -5.09 3.27 18.27
CA GLU A 30 -3.76 3.45 17.68
C GLU A 30 -3.63 2.87 16.27
N ASN A 31 -4.37 1.81 15.95
CA ASN A 31 -4.31 1.20 14.61
C ASN A 31 -4.96 2.08 13.54
N PHE A 32 -5.85 3.01 13.91
CA PHE A 32 -6.42 3.97 12.98
C PHE A 32 -5.46 5.12 12.62
N PHE A 33 -4.46 5.36 13.47
CA PHE A 33 -3.48 6.42 13.29
C PHE A 33 -2.10 5.89 12.85
N LYS A 34 -1.93 4.59 12.76
CA LYS A 34 -0.71 4.00 12.19
C LYS A 34 -0.65 4.28 10.70
N ASN A 35 0.49 4.73 10.24
CA ASN A 35 0.77 4.73 8.80
C ASN A 35 0.58 3.31 8.26
N PRO A 36 -0.05 3.15 7.09
CA PRO A 36 -0.21 1.83 6.48
C PRO A 36 1.17 1.21 6.27
N GLU A 37 1.31 -0.06 6.63
CA GLU A 37 2.57 -0.79 6.39
C GLU A 37 2.94 -0.81 4.91
N LYS A 38 1.93 -0.83 4.05
CA LYS A 38 2.08 -0.77 2.60
C LYS A 38 0.89 -0.04 1.99
N ALA A 39 1.14 0.86 1.05
CA ALA A 39 0.12 1.66 0.40
C ALA A 39 0.40 1.86 -1.09
N GLY A 40 -0.59 2.31 -1.86
CA GLY A 40 -0.41 2.73 -3.23
C GLY A 40 0.02 1.62 -4.18
N TYR A 41 -0.54 0.42 -4.03
CA TYR A 41 -0.22 -0.70 -4.91
C TYR A 41 -0.57 -0.40 -6.36
N GLN A 42 0.36 -0.69 -7.26
CA GLN A 42 0.20 -0.57 -8.70
C GLN A 42 0.88 -1.75 -9.39
N ILE A 43 0.29 -2.21 -10.49
CA ILE A 43 0.86 -3.26 -11.35
C ILE A 43 1.60 -2.59 -12.52
N SER A 44 2.74 -3.15 -12.93
CA SER A 44 3.45 -2.70 -14.14
C SER A 44 2.61 -2.97 -15.40
N PRO A 45 2.73 -2.15 -16.45
CA PRO A 45 1.95 -2.32 -17.68
C PRO A 45 2.13 -3.69 -18.36
N ASP A 46 3.25 -4.37 -18.14
CA ASP A 46 3.54 -5.72 -18.66
C ASP A 46 3.14 -6.84 -17.69
N GLY A 47 2.59 -6.49 -16.51
CA GLY A 47 2.12 -7.45 -15.50
C GLY A 47 3.21 -8.22 -14.74
N LYS A 48 4.49 -7.90 -14.95
CA LYS A 48 5.60 -8.66 -14.34
C LYS A 48 5.92 -8.21 -12.91
N TYR A 49 5.66 -6.96 -12.60
CA TYR A 49 5.98 -6.35 -11.31
C TYR A 49 4.77 -5.67 -10.72
N PHE A 50 4.79 -5.51 -9.42
CA PHE A 50 3.96 -4.54 -8.73
C PHE A 50 4.83 -3.64 -7.85
N SER A 51 4.39 -2.41 -7.68
CA SER A 51 5.02 -1.42 -6.82
C SER A 51 4.09 -1.03 -5.69
N TYR A 52 4.66 -0.61 -4.58
CA TYR A 52 3.95 -0.07 -3.43
C TYR A 52 4.86 0.84 -2.62
N MET A 53 4.26 1.69 -1.79
CA MET A 53 4.98 2.50 -0.83
C MET A 53 4.96 1.83 0.54
N ALA A 54 6.11 1.78 1.20
CA ALA A 54 6.27 1.26 2.56
C ALA A 54 7.28 2.10 3.34
N PRO A 55 7.22 2.10 4.69
CA PRO A 55 8.15 2.82 5.52
C PRO A 55 9.60 2.30 5.39
N TYR A 56 10.52 3.21 5.22
CA TYR A 56 11.95 3.04 5.41
C TYR A 56 12.48 4.27 6.14
N GLU A 57 13.14 4.07 7.29
CA GLU A 57 13.61 5.15 8.17
C GLU A 57 12.51 6.19 8.50
N ASN A 58 11.31 5.68 8.82
CA ASN A 58 10.10 6.46 9.12
C ASN A 58 9.57 7.34 7.97
N ARG A 59 9.96 7.05 6.72
CA ARG A 59 9.47 7.72 5.53
C ARG A 59 8.93 6.73 4.50
N LEU A 60 7.86 7.10 3.84
CA LEU A 60 7.30 6.28 2.76
C LEU A 60 8.26 6.30 1.57
N ASN A 61 8.72 5.12 1.20
CA ASN A 61 9.62 4.86 0.09
C ASN A 61 8.99 3.86 -0.88
N LEU A 62 9.48 3.85 -2.10
CA LEU A 62 8.98 3.02 -3.18
C LEU A 62 9.70 1.67 -3.21
N PHE A 63 8.89 0.62 -3.26
CA PHE A 63 9.33 -0.77 -3.38
C PHE A 63 8.73 -1.39 -4.64
N VAL A 64 9.49 -2.30 -5.24
CA VAL A 64 9.06 -3.12 -6.38
C VAL A 64 9.22 -4.58 -6.02
N GLN A 65 8.28 -5.40 -6.45
CA GLN A 65 8.30 -6.83 -6.26
C GLN A 65 7.84 -7.52 -7.55
N GLU A 66 8.56 -8.55 -7.97
CA GLU A 66 8.16 -9.37 -9.10
C GLU A 66 6.93 -10.21 -8.74
N VAL A 67 6.00 -10.35 -9.67
CA VAL A 67 4.79 -11.15 -9.47
C VAL A 67 5.19 -12.62 -9.27
N GLY A 68 4.70 -13.21 -8.18
CA GLY A 68 5.06 -14.57 -7.79
C GLY A 68 6.35 -14.70 -6.97
N SER A 69 7.04 -13.59 -6.66
CA SER A 69 8.22 -13.58 -5.80
C SER A 69 7.87 -13.02 -4.42
N ASP A 70 8.51 -13.54 -3.37
CA ASP A 70 8.40 -12.99 -2.01
C ASP A 70 9.42 -11.88 -1.72
N LYS A 71 10.32 -11.60 -2.68
CA LYS A 71 11.39 -10.62 -2.52
C LYS A 71 10.98 -9.27 -3.10
N ALA A 72 10.97 -8.26 -2.24
CA ALA A 72 10.79 -6.86 -2.64
C ALA A 72 12.13 -6.13 -2.67
N THR A 73 12.31 -5.28 -3.65
CA THR A 73 13.45 -4.39 -3.79
C THR A 73 13.00 -2.96 -3.50
N ARG A 74 13.66 -2.29 -2.55
CA ARG A 74 13.47 -0.86 -2.32
C ARG A 74 14.24 -0.10 -3.39
N ILE A 75 13.56 0.79 -4.11
CA ILE A 75 14.14 1.53 -5.25
C ILE A 75 14.31 3.03 -4.97
N THR A 76 13.84 3.52 -3.81
CA THR A 76 14.12 4.90 -3.34
C THR A 76 14.63 4.88 -1.90
N SER A 77 15.28 5.96 -1.45
CA SER A 77 15.90 6.04 -0.12
C SER A 77 15.70 7.44 0.50
N GLU A 78 14.45 7.89 0.50
CA GLU A 78 14.09 9.17 1.10
C GLU A 78 14.03 9.04 2.64
N THR A 79 14.69 9.96 3.32
CA THR A 79 14.76 9.98 4.79
C THR A 79 14.24 11.27 5.42
N VAL A 80 14.01 12.30 4.63
CA VAL A 80 13.54 13.62 5.09
C VAL A 80 12.04 13.74 4.96
N ARG A 81 11.48 13.36 3.79
CA ARG A 81 10.06 13.49 3.45
C ARG A 81 9.53 12.23 2.80
N ASP A 82 8.22 12.02 2.95
CA ASP A 82 7.52 10.96 2.27
C ASP A 82 7.44 11.26 0.76
N LEU A 83 7.44 10.23 -0.07
CA LEU A 83 7.07 10.38 -1.47
C LEU A 83 5.60 10.76 -1.57
N ALA A 84 5.29 11.75 -2.40
CA ALA A 84 3.91 12.22 -2.60
C ALA A 84 3.08 11.30 -3.50
N GLY A 85 3.75 10.49 -4.35
CA GLY A 85 3.08 9.53 -5.22
C GLY A 85 4.03 8.92 -6.24
N SER A 86 3.55 7.89 -6.93
CA SER A 86 4.29 7.20 -7.98
C SER A 86 3.37 6.72 -9.08
N MET A 87 3.95 6.44 -10.26
CA MET A 87 3.25 5.83 -11.39
C MET A 87 4.23 5.07 -12.28
N TRP A 88 3.78 4.03 -12.93
CA TRP A 88 4.56 3.33 -13.95
C TRP A 88 4.66 4.16 -15.23
N ALA A 89 5.89 4.39 -15.71
CA ALA A 89 6.12 4.96 -17.05
C ALA A 89 6.08 3.88 -18.13
N ASN A 90 6.61 2.71 -17.80
CA ASN A 90 6.61 1.49 -18.63
C ASN A 90 6.91 0.27 -17.73
N GLY A 91 7.09 -0.92 -18.32
CA GLY A 91 7.37 -2.15 -17.56
C GLY A 91 8.68 -2.15 -16.75
N HIS A 92 9.57 -1.18 -16.96
CA HIS A 92 10.91 -1.17 -16.33
C HIS A 92 11.21 0.12 -15.55
N ARG A 93 10.36 1.14 -15.63
CA ARG A 93 10.60 2.45 -15.05
C ARG A 93 9.40 3.01 -14.34
N ILE A 94 9.65 3.53 -13.15
CA ILE A 94 8.65 4.19 -12.32
C ILE A 94 9.00 5.66 -12.19
N LEU A 95 7.99 6.51 -12.33
CA LEU A 95 8.05 7.93 -12.00
C LEU A 95 7.53 8.13 -10.59
N TYR A 96 8.15 9.02 -9.84
CA TYR A 96 7.70 9.38 -8.51
C TYR A 96 7.86 10.88 -8.26
N ILE A 97 7.12 11.37 -7.28
CA ILE A 97 7.04 12.79 -6.98
C ILE A 97 7.50 12.98 -5.54
N LYS A 98 8.34 13.96 -5.36
CA LYS A 98 8.73 14.46 -4.04
C LYS A 98 8.94 15.96 -4.06
N ASP A 99 8.82 16.58 -2.90
CA ASP A 99 9.23 17.95 -2.66
C ASP A 99 10.66 18.01 -2.08
N THR A 100 11.23 19.20 -2.05
CA THR A 100 12.53 19.43 -1.42
C THR A 100 12.33 20.02 -0.03
N ALA A 101 12.53 19.20 1.00
CA ALA A 101 12.52 19.60 2.40
C ALA A 101 11.24 20.33 2.89
N GLY A 102 10.10 20.15 2.23
CA GLY A 102 8.82 20.74 2.63
C GLY A 102 8.51 22.08 1.98
N ASP A 103 9.20 22.45 0.93
CA ASP A 103 8.96 23.68 0.16
C ASP A 103 7.72 23.62 -0.74
N GLU A 104 7.01 22.46 -0.76
CA GLU A 104 5.85 22.17 -1.60
C GLU A 104 6.11 22.31 -3.12
N ASN A 105 7.37 22.47 -3.52
CA ASN A 105 7.77 22.47 -4.92
C ASN A 105 7.98 21.02 -5.38
N PHE A 106 6.89 20.36 -5.71
CA PHE A 106 6.92 18.97 -6.17
C PHE A 106 7.65 18.83 -7.49
N GLN A 107 8.58 17.89 -7.55
CA GLN A 107 9.38 17.58 -8.71
C GLN A 107 9.18 16.13 -9.12
N LEU A 108 9.27 15.87 -10.42
CA LEU A 108 9.18 14.55 -11.01
C LEU A 108 10.56 13.91 -11.11
N TYR A 109 10.65 12.71 -10.60
CA TYR A 109 11.82 11.84 -10.69
C TYR A 109 11.46 10.54 -11.40
N GLY A 110 12.45 9.82 -11.87
CA GLY A 110 12.26 8.48 -12.38
C GLY A 110 13.39 7.57 -11.96
N VAL A 111 13.07 6.29 -11.75
CA VAL A 111 13.99 5.24 -11.32
C VAL A 111 13.61 3.92 -11.98
N ASN A 112 14.59 3.09 -12.28
CA ASN A 112 14.35 1.75 -12.80
C ASN A 112 13.88 0.79 -11.70
N VAL A 113 13.24 -0.31 -12.08
CA VAL A 113 12.73 -1.34 -11.17
C VAL A 113 13.79 -2.00 -10.28
N ASP A 114 15.05 -1.93 -10.69
CA ASP A 114 16.22 -2.39 -9.93
C ASP A 114 16.83 -1.30 -9.04
N GLY A 115 16.27 -0.09 -9.01
CA GLY A 115 16.79 1.04 -8.26
C GLY A 115 17.88 1.85 -8.96
N THR A 116 18.28 1.48 -10.16
CA THR A 116 19.30 2.20 -10.95
C THR A 116 18.71 3.39 -11.70
N ASP A 117 19.59 4.23 -12.26
CA ASP A 117 19.27 5.41 -13.10
C ASP A 117 18.21 6.32 -12.48
N SER A 118 18.34 6.61 -11.17
CA SER A 118 17.50 7.62 -10.51
C SER A 118 17.90 9.01 -10.96
N LYS A 119 16.92 9.75 -11.55
CA LYS A 119 17.17 11.13 -12.01
C LYS A 119 15.92 12.00 -11.91
N ALA A 120 16.17 13.30 -11.73
CA ALA A 120 15.13 14.32 -11.80
C ALA A 120 14.79 14.66 -13.26
N TYR A 121 13.51 14.78 -13.55
CA TYR A 121 13.02 15.23 -14.88
C TYR A 121 12.60 16.72 -14.87
N THR A 122 12.20 17.25 -13.72
CA THR A 122 11.66 18.62 -13.59
C THR A 122 12.37 19.42 -12.50
N ALA A 123 13.68 19.23 -12.33
CA ALA A 123 14.49 19.95 -11.34
C ALA A 123 14.69 21.43 -11.71
N PHE A 124 13.58 22.17 -11.89
CA PHE A 124 13.61 23.61 -12.15
C PHE A 124 13.26 24.37 -10.87
N PRO A 125 14.04 25.37 -10.46
CA PRO A 125 13.73 26.16 -9.30
C PRO A 125 12.42 26.93 -9.49
N LYS A 126 11.54 26.89 -8.49
CA LYS A 126 10.24 27.61 -8.44
C LYS A 126 9.18 27.15 -9.46
N VAL A 127 9.23 25.90 -9.92
CA VAL A 127 8.20 25.31 -10.78
C VAL A 127 7.37 24.31 -9.99
N GLN A 128 6.07 24.55 -9.86
CA GLN A 128 5.13 23.55 -9.35
C GLN A 128 4.74 22.62 -10.48
N LEU A 129 4.93 21.31 -10.27
CA LEU A 129 4.46 20.30 -11.21
C LEU A 129 2.96 20.06 -11.00
N LEU A 130 2.14 20.47 -11.94
CA LEU A 130 0.74 20.08 -12.00
C LEU A 130 0.63 18.74 -12.75
N LEU A 131 0.45 17.63 -12.01
CA LEU A 131 0.19 16.34 -12.65
C LEU A 131 -1.26 16.28 -13.13
N ILE A 132 -1.46 16.46 -14.41
CA ILE A 132 -2.72 16.13 -15.07
C ILE A 132 -2.71 14.62 -15.28
N ARG A 133 -3.57 13.91 -14.53
CA ARG A 133 -3.75 12.46 -14.70
C ARG A 133 -4.37 12.19 -16.09
N TRP A 134 -3.54 11.79 -17.03
CA TRP A 134 -4.02 11.32 -18.34
C TRP A 134 -4.68 9.95 -18.13
N LYS A 135 -6.00 9.90 -18.21
CA LYS A 135 -6.74 8.64 -18.25
C LYS A 135 -6.55 8.06 -19.66
N ILE A 136 -5.65 7.08 -19.79
CA ILE A 136 -5.57 6.28 -21.01
C ILE A 136 -6.88 5.48 -21.06
N SER A 137 -7.80 5.91 -21.93
CA SER A 137 -8.95 5.12 -22.30
C SER A 137 -8.43 3.95 -23.15
N THR A 138 -8.28 2.78 -22.57
CA THR A 138 -8.10 1.53 -23.31
C THR A 138 -9.42 1.22 -23.98
N HIS A 139 -9.60 1.69 -25.20
CA HIS A 139 -10.68 1.26 -26.06
C HIS A 139 -10.34 -0.15 -26.54
N TRP A 140 -10.85 -1.16 -25.85
CA TRP A 140 -10.87 -2.52 -26.35
C TRP A 140 -11.89 -2.57 -27.49
N SER A 141 -11.42 -2.43 -28.73
CA SER A 141 -12.18 -2.81 -29.89
C SER A 141 -12.18 -4.35 -29.97
N SER A 142 -13.25 -4.97 -29.49
CA SER A 142 -13.55 -6.35 -29.82
C SER A 142 -14.09 -6.39 -31.24
N SER A 143 -13.24 -6.61 -32.22
CA SER A 143 -13.66 -7.10 -33.53
C SER A 143 -13.76 -8.62 -33.47
N VAL A 144 -14.99 -9.10 -33.55
CA VAL A 144 -15.36 -10.49 -33.81
C VAL A 144 -15.05 -10.82 -35.25
#